data_f767284db207cad7bccc254e60c08920
#
_entry.id   f767284db207cad7bccc254e60c08920
#
_cell.length_a   1.000
_cell.length_b   1.000
_cell.length_c   1.000
_cell.angle_alpha   90.00
_cell.angle_beta   90.00
_cell.angle_gamma   90.00
#
_symmetry.space_group_name_H-M   'P 1'
#
loop_
_entity.id
_entity.type
_entity.pdbx_description
1 polymer ?
#
loop_
_entity_poly.entity_id
_entity_poly.type
_entity_poly.pdbx_seq_one_letter_code
_entity_poly.pdbx_strand_id
1 'polypeptide(L)'
;MKNTIQTIIVNRKKEVAFIMQETEKKYLKWYQKIAYGAGDLASNTSYGLVSSFVLLYLSDTMGLNTGIIGTLMLVSKFLDGISDVIFGNLIDRTKSKLGKARPWMLYAQIGVSLCLVLLFSIPGGMSETAQYAYFFAFYTALNAIFYTANGIAYSALSALITRNKNERVQLGSIRFMFAVVTNIVMGFAVTGAVDAFGGGG
;
A
#
# COMPACT_ATOMS: atom_id res chain seq x y z
N MET A 1 -19.61 -48.55 -15.52
CA MET A 1 -20.07 -47.25 -14.98
C MET A 1 -19.82 -47.09 -13.47
N LYS A 2 -20.20 -48.05 -12.59
CA LYS A 2 -19.95 -47.99 -11.13
C LYS A 2 -18.45 -47.81 -10.74
N ASN A 3 -17.56 -48.59 -11.38
CA ASN A 3 -16.11 -48.51 -11.08
C ASN A 3 -15.48 -47.16 -11.45
N THR A 4 -15.90 -46.53 -12.54
CA THR A 4 -15.40 -45.22 -12.97
C THR A 4 -15.81 -44.11 -11.97
N ILE A 5 -17.05 -44.16 -11.47
CA ILE A 5 -17.54 -43.20 -10.46
C ILE A 5 -16.80 -43.36 -9.13
N GLN A 6 -16.55 -44.59 -8.69
CA GLN A 6 -15.77 -44.84 -7.48
C GLN A 6 -14.33 -44.34 -7.60
N THR A 7 -13.68 -44.53 -8.73
CA THR A 7 -12.32 -44.03 -8.97
C THR A 7 -12.27 -42.51 -8.94
N ILE A 8 -13.25 -41.82 -9.52
CA ILE A 8 -13.35 -40.35 -9.48
C ILE A 8 -13.53 -39.84 -8.04
N ILE A 9 -14.40 -40.50 -7.25
CA ILE A 9 -14.64 -40.13 -5.86
C ILE A 9 -13.37 -40.32 -4.99
N VAL A 10 -12.65 -41.40 -5.18
CA VAL A 10 -11.42 -41.70 -4.46
C VAL A 10 -10.32 -40.69 -4.81
N ASN A 11 -10.17 -40.35 -6.09
CA ASN A 11 -9.20 -39.34 -6.52
C ASN A 11 -9.55 -37.96 -5.98
N ARG A 12 -10.82 -37.54 -5.99
CA ARG A 12 -11.25 -36.29 -5.36
C ARG A 12 -10.98 -36.24 -3.86
N LYS A 13 -11.24 -37.33 -3.14
CA LYS A 13 -10.94 -37.43 -1.70
C LYS A 13 -9.43 -37.29 -1.42
N LYS A 14 -8.57 -37.91 -2.24
CA LYS A 14 -7.12 -37.79 -2.14
C LYS A 14 -6.65 -36.37 -2.44
N GLU A 15 -7.18 -35.71 -3.47
CA GLU A 15 -6.91 -34.31 -3.77
C GLU A 15 -7.32 -33.37 -2.63
N VAL A 16 -8.54 -33.54 -2.09
CA VAL A 16 -9.04 -32.76 -0.97
C VAL A 16 -8.17 -32.99 0.27
N ALA A 17 -7.80 -34.21 0.58
CA ALA A 17 -6.92 -34.54 1.71
C ALA A 17 -5.52 -33.93 1.53
N PHE A 18 -4.96 -33.97 0.32
CA PHE A 18 -3.69 -33.35 -0.01
C PHE A 18 -3.74 -31.81 0.15
N ILE A 19 -4.80 -31.17 -0.37
CA ILE A 19 -5.02 -29.73 -0.22
C ILE A 19 -5.21 -29.34 1.25
N MET A 20 -5.93 -30.14 2.03
CA MET A 20 -6.11 -29.92 3.47
C MET A 20 -4.78 -30.02 4.21
N GLN A 21 -3.97 -31.03 3.91
CA GLN A 21 -2.66 -31.24 4.53
C GLN A 21 -1.67 -30.11 4.17
N GLU A 22 -1.70 -29.59 2.94
CA GLU A 22 -0.89 -28.42 2.55
C GLU A 22 -1.37 -27.14 3.24
N THR A 23 -2.69 -26.97 3.47
CA THR A 23 -3.24 -25.80 4.18
C THR A 23 -2.97 -25.82 5.68
N GLU A 24 -2.71 -26.97 6.28
CA GLU A 24 -2.35 -27.08 7.71
C GLU A 24 -0.85 -26.93 7.96
N LYS A 25 -0.02 -27.14 6.95
CA LYS A 25 1.43 -26.99 7.08
C LYS A 25 1.81 -25.55 7.42
N LYS A 26 2.57 -25.36 8.49
CA LYS A 26 3.13 -24.05 8.85
C LYS A 26 4.39 -23.79 8.01
N TYR A 27 4.37 -22.69 7.26
CA TYR A 27 5.47 -22.25 6.40
C TYR A 27 6.31 -21.16 7.04
N LEU A 28 5.70 -20.34 7.91
CA LEU A 28 6.31 -19.15 8.47
C LEU A 28 6.53 -19.24 9.97
N LYS A 29 7.72 -18.85 10.41
CA LYS A 29 8.01 -18.63 11.81
C LYS A 29 7.42 -17.29 12.28
N TRP A 30 7.16 -17.14 13.57
CA TRP A 30 6.50 -15.96 14.13
C TRP A 30 7.25 -14.65 13.82
N TYR A 31 8.59 -14.65 13.89
CA TYR A 31 9.40 -13.48 13.58
C TYR A 31 9.33 -13.06 12.10
N GLN A 32 9.11 -14.01 11.18
CA GLN A 32 8.90 -13.71 9.76
C GLN A 32 7.56 -13.02 9.52
N LYS A 33 6.53 -13.37 10.30
CA LYS A 33 5.21 -12.72 10.26
C LYS A 33 5.29 -11.28 10.77
N ILE A 34 6.03 -11.06 11.87
CA ILE A 34 6.29 -9.71 12.39
C ILE A 34 7.11 -8.90 11.40
N ALA A 35 8.19 -9.45 10.84
CA ALA A 35 9.00 -8.76 9.83
C ALA A 35 8.18 -8.39 8.59
N TYR A 36 7.25 -9.25 8.17
CA TYR A 36 6.30 -8.93 7.11
C TYR A 36 5.42 -7.73 7.49
N GLY A 37 4.80 -7.71 8.67
CA GLY A 37 3.98 -6.58 9.12
C GLY A 37 4.77 -5.27 9.27
N ALA A 38 5.98 -5.36 9.83
CA ALA A 38 6.87 -4.20 9.98
C ALA A 38 7.34 -3.60 8.65
N GLY A 39 7.41 -4.40 7.58
CA GLY A 39 7.74 -3.89 6.25
C GLY A 39 6.71 -2.91 5.68
N ASP A 40 5.50 -2.89 6.20
CA ASP A 40 4.44 -1.95 5.79
C ASP A 40 4.47 -0.61 6.57
N LEU A 41 5.31 -0.51 7.61
CA LEU A 41 5.44 0.70 8.43
C LEU A 41 5.75 1.95 7.59
N ALA A 42 6.74 1.86 6.68
CA ALA A 42 7.15 2.97 5.84
C ALA A 42 6.01 3.47 4.95
N SER A 43 5.25 2.55 4.35
CA SER A 43 4.11 2.89 3.50
C SER A 43 2.99 3.53 4.29
N ASN A 44 2.66 2.99 5.47
CA ASN A 44 1.64 3.57 6.34
C ASN A 44 2.04 4.93 6.91
N THR A 45 3.31 5.13 7.23
CA THR A 45 3.84 6.45 7.63
C THR A 45 3.66 7.47 6.52
N SER A 46 4.06 7.15 5.30
CA SER A 46 3.90 8.04 4.14
C SER A 46 2.43 8.35 3.85
N TYR A 47 1.57 7.35 3.91
CA TYR A 47 0.13 7.53 3.71
C TYR A 47 -0.51 8.38 4.82
N GLY A 48 -0.14 8.15 6.08
CA GLY A 48 -0.62 8.92 7.22
C GLY A 48 -0.26 10.39 7.11
N LEU A 49 0.97 10.72 6.69
CA LEU A 49 1.39 12.10 6.41
C LEU A 49 0.52 12.75 5.32
N VAL A 50 0.37 12.08 4.19
CA VAL A 50 -0.41 12.62 3.06
C VAL A 50 -1.87 12.81 3.45
N SER A 51 -2.51 11.79 4.04
CA SER A 51 -3.93 11.82 4.35
C SER A 51 -4.30 12.86 5.42
N SER A 52 -3.41 13.10 6.38
CA SER A 52 -3.67 13.99 7.51
C SER A 52 -3.24 15.43 7.23
N PHE A 53 -2.16 15.64 6.50
CA PHE A 53 -1.50 16.95 6.46
C PHE A 53 -1.47 17.61 5.07
N VAL A 54 -1.68 16.88 3.98
CA VAL A 54 -1.59 17.49 2.64
C VAL A 54 -2.67 18.55 2.42
N LEU A 55 -3.89 18.29 2.86
CA LEU A 55 -4.99 19.25 2.71
C LEU A 55 -4.70 20.50 3.54
N LEU A 56 -4.26 20.33 4.78
CA LEU A 56 -3.92 21.40 5.71
C LEU A 56 -2.75 22.25 5.18
N TYR A 57 -1.70 21.62 4.67
CA TYR A 57 -0.57 22.30 4.03
C TYR A 57 -1.02 23.16 2.84
N LEU A 58 -1.86 22.61 1.97
CA LEU A 58 -2.31 23.32 0.77
C LEU A 58 -3.28 24.47 1.09
N SER A 59 -4.17 24.28 2.10
CA SER A 59 -5.12 25.34 2.49
C SER A 59 -4.47 26.41 3.35
N ASP A 60 -3.76 26.04 4.40
CA ASP A 60 -3.31 26.98 5.42
C ASP A 60 -1.97 27.61 5.07
N THR A 61 -1.04 26.84 4.49
CA THR A 61 0.30 27.36 4.13
C THR A 61 0.31 27.98 2.73
N MET A 62 -0.35 27.34 1.75
CA MET A 62 -0.34 27.80 0.35
C MET A 62 -1.55 28.69 0.02
N GLY A 63 -2.58 28.74 0.88
CA GLY A 63 -3.79 29.54 0.68
C GLY A 63 -4.69 29.06 -0.48
N LEU A 64 -4.55 27.79 -0.91
CA LEU A 64 -5.29 27.22 -2.03
C LEU A 64 -6.72 26.85 -1.62
N ASN A 65 -7.64 26.91 -2.57
CA ASN A 65 -9.07 26.58 -2.34
C ASN A 65 -9.25 25.08 -2.07
N THR A 66 -9.75 24.75 -0.88
CA THR A 66 -9.99 23.37 -0.43
C THR A 66 -10.97 22.60 -1.31
N GLY A 67 -11.96 23.28 -1.90
CA GLY A 67 -12.93 22.66 -2.81
C GLY A 67 -12.27 22.15 -4.10
N ILE A 68 -11.35 22.93 -4.67
CA ILE A 68 -10.59 22.54 -5.86
C ILE A 68 -9.65 21.38 -5.50
N ILE A 69 -8.94 21.48 -4.39
CA ILE A 69 -8.05 20.40 -3.90
C ILE A 69 -8.83 19.10 -3.72
N GLY A 70 -9.98 19.14 -3.04
CA GLY A 70 -10.84 17.96 -2.84
C GLY A 70 -11.32 17.34 -4.14
N THR A 71 -11.66 18.16 -5.13
CA THR A 71 -12.04 17.68 -6.47
C THR A 71 -10.88 16.98 -7.18
N LEU A 72 -9.68 17.56 -7.14
CA LEU A 72 -8.47 16.96 -7.71
C LEU A 72 -8.12 15.62 -7.02
N MET A 73 -8.27 15.55 -5.70
CA MET A 73 -8.10 14.31 -4.94
C MET A 73 -9.11 13.24 -5.36
N LEU A 74 -10.36 13.60 -5.58
CA LEU A 74 -11.39 12.67 -6.09
C LEU A 74 -11.04 12.15 -7.49
N VAL A 75 -10.64 13.02 -8.41
CA VAL A 75 -10.21 12.61 -9.76
C VAL A 75 -9.01 11.66 -9.68
N SER A 76 -8.05 11.95 -8.81
CA SER A 76 -6.90 11.06 -8.58
C SER A 76 -7.34 9.67 -8.08
N LYS A 77 -8.38 9.57 -7.25
CA LYS A 77 -8.92 8.28 -6.78
C LYS A 77 -9.54 7.44 -7.88
N PHE A 78 -10.15 8.03 -8.90
CA PHE A 78 -10.59 7.29 -10.08
C PHE A 78 -9.42 6.71 -10.87
N LEU A 79 -8.34 7.47 -11.02
CA LEU A 79 -7.12 6.99 -11.67
C LEU A 79 -6.44 5.87 -10.88
N ASP A 80 -6.51 5.92 -9.55
CA ASP A 80 -6.03 4.87 -8.64
C ASP A 80 -6.72 3.52 -8.94
N GLY A 81 -8.05 3.50 -9.05
CA GLY A 81 -8.80 2.29 -9.42
C GLY A 81 -8.42 1.70 -10.78
N ILE A 82 -8.10 2.53 -11.78
CA ILE A 82 -7.61 2.07 -13.09
C ILE A 82 -6.19 1.47 -12.94
N SER A 83 -5.36 2.13 -12.18
CA SER A 83 -3.97 1.72 -11.91
C SER A 83 -3.89 0.38 -11.20
N ASP A 84 -4.82 0.07 -10.30
CA ASP A 84 -4.91 -1.22 -9.61
C ASP A 84 -4.93 -2.39 -10.59
N VAL A 85 -5.75 -2.31 -11.63
CA VAL A 85 -5.85 -3.36 -12.65
C VAL A 85 -4.57 -3.48 -13.47
N ILE A 86 -3.97 -2.34 -13.82
CA ILE A 86 -2.74 -2.28 -14.61
C ILE A 86 -1.58 -2.90 -13.83
N PHE A 87 -1.35 -2.45 -12.59
CA PHE A 87 -0.26 -2.94 -11.76
C PHE A 87 -0.45 -4.39 -11.33
N GLY A 88 -1.69 -4.84 -11.08
CA GLY A 88 -1.98 -6.25 -10.83
C GLY A 88 -1.46 -7.14 -11.95
N ASN A 89 -1.78 -6.77 -13.20
CA ASN A 89 -1.33 -7.52 -14.38
C ASN A 89 0.20 -7.43 -14.60
N LEU A 90 0.80 -6.26 -14.40
CA LEU A 90 2.25 -6.06 -14.52
C LEU A 90 3.04 -6.89 -13.51
N ILE A 91 2.61 -6.91 -12.26
CA ILE A 91 3.25 -7.67 -11.17
C ILE A 91 3.16 -9.17 -11.45
N ASP A 92 2.01 -9.66 -11.91
CA ASP A 92 1.82 -11.07 -12.23
C ASP A 92 2.72 -11.55 -13.37
N ARG A 93 2.98 -10.69 -14.35
CA ARG A 93 3.85 -10.97 -15.50
C ARG A 93 5.34 -10.76 -15.22
N THR A 94 5.68 -10.16 -14.08
CA THR A 94 7.07 -9.84 -13.76
C THR A 94 7.90 -11.10 -13.53
N LYS A 95 9.04 -11.18 -14.23
CA LYS A 95 10.06 -12.21 -14.08
C LYS A 95 11.35 -11.55 -13.60
N SER A 96 11.66 -11.70 -12.32
CA SER A 96 12.87 -11.12 -11.72
C SER A 96 13.60 -12.12 -10.85
N LYS A 97 14.94 -11.96 -10.70
CA LYS A 97 15.77 -12.74 -9.76
C LYS A 97 15.31 -12.58 -8.29
N LEU A 98 14.68 -11.46 -7.95
CA LEU A 98 14.12 -11.16 -6.62
C LEU A 98 12.70 -11.70 -6.43
N GLY A 99 12.12 -12.37 -7.44
CA GLY A 99 10.73 -12.79 -7.46
C GLY A 99 9.81 -11.75 -8.11
N LYS A 100 8.48 -11.99 -8.07
CA LYS A 100 7.50 -11.15 -8.76
C LYS A 100 7.21 -9.83 -8.02
N ALA A 101 7.04 -9.86 -6.70
CA ALA A 101 6.56 -8.74 -5.90
C ALA A 101 7.67 -7.83 -5.35
N ARG A 102 8.80 -8.41 -4.90
CA ARG A 102 9.86 -7.66 -4.20
C ARG A 102 10.44 -6.47 -4.98
N PRO A 103 10.75 -6.58 -6.30
CA PRO A 103 11.31 -5.45 -7.02
C PRO A 103 10.33 -4.28 -7.09
N TRP A 104 9.03 -4.56 -7.24
CA TRP A 104 7.99 -3.53 -7.24
C TRP A 104 7.90 -2.78 -5.92
N MET A 105 7.97 -3.51 -4.79
CA MET A 105 7.98 -2.90 -3.46
C MET A 105 9.18 -1.95 -3.28
N LEU A 106 10.38 -2.39 -3.71
CA LEU A 106 11.60 -1.58 -3.58
C LEU A 106 11.53 -0.29 -4.40
N TYR A 107 11.22 -0.40 -5.69
CA TYR A 107 11.17 0.77 -6.57
C TYR A 107 9.98 1.69 -6.25
N ALA A 108 8.84 1.12 -5.91
CA ALA A 108 7.68 1.90 -5.52
C ALA A 108 7.93 2.71 -4.25
N GLN A 109 8.61 2.14 -3.24
CA GLN A 109 8.91 2.86 -2.00
C GLN A 109 9.85 4.06 -2.23
N ILE A 110 10.83 3.93 -3.12
CA ILE A 110 11.68 5.05 -3.52
C ILE A 110 10.83 6.15 -4.19
N GLY A 111 9.94 5.75 -5.10
CA GLY A 111 9.02 6.68 -5.76
C GLY A 111 8.07 7.37 -4.80
N VAL A 112 7.50 6.64 -3.83
CA VAL A 112 6.66 7.21 -2.75
C VAL A 112 7.42 8.29 -1.99
N SER A 113 8.65 8.00 -1.55
CA SER A 113 9.47 8.93 -0.78
C SER A 113 9.80 10.20 -1.58
N LEU A 114 10.15 10.04 -2.85
CA LEU A 114 10.44 11.17 -3.74
C LEU A 114 9.19 12.04 -3.98
N CYS A 115 8.06 11.42 -4.33
CA CYS A 115 6.81 12.16 -4.54
C CYS A 115 6.33 12.84 -3.26
N LEU A 116 6.53 12.24 -2.09
CA LEU A 116 6.20 12.85 -0.81
C LEU A 116 6.97 14.16 -0.60
N VAL A 117 8.28 14.13 -0.79
CA VAL A 117 9.11 15.34 -0.67
C VAL A 117 8.66 16.43 -1.65
N LEU A 118 8.44 16.06 -2.92
CA LEU A 118 8.00 17.00 -3.94
C LEU A 118 6.61 17.56 -3.64
N LEU A 119 5.69 16.76 -3.14
CA LEU A 119 4.33 17.16 -2.79
C LEU A 119 4.28 18.27 -1.72
N PHE A 120 5.19 18.21 -0.74
CA PHE A 120 5.32 19.21 0.31
C PHE A 120 6.35 20.32 0.00
N SER A 121 6.90 20.34 -1.22
CA SER A 121 7.90 21.33 -1.66
C SER A 121 7.40 22.14 -2.86
N ILE A 122 6.13 22.58 -2.82
CA ILE A 122 5.56 23.39 -3.89
C ILE A 122 6.23 24.76 -3.91
N PRO A 123 6.82 25.22 -5.05
CA PRO A 123 7.45 26.53 -5.12
C PRO A 123 6.42 27.67 -5.01
N GLY A 124 6.59 28.57 -4.04
CA GLY A 124 5.66 29.67 -3.79
C GLY A 124 5.61 30.76 -4.88
N GLY A 125 6.56 30.74 -5.82
CA GLY A 125 6.58 31.70 -6.96
C GLY A 125 5.77 31.27 -8.19
N MET A 126 5.08 30.12 -8.11
CA MET A 126 4.23 29.65 -9.21
C MET A 126 2.85 30.32 -9.19
N SER A 127 2.22 30.46 -10.37
CA SER A 127 0.81 30.86 -10.44
C SER A 127 -0.09 29.84 -9.74
N GLU A 128 -1.21 30.28 -9.21
CA GLU A 128 -2.17 29.42 -8.48
C GLU A 128 -2.57 28.17 -9.31
N THR A 129 -2.87 28.37 -10.62
CA THR A 129 -3.17 27.26 -11.52
C THR A 129 -2.01 26.29 -11.66
N ALA A 130 -0.77 26.76 -11.69
CA ALA A 130 0.40 25.91 -11.76
C ALA A 130 0.63 25.13 -10.47
N GLN A 131 0.31 25.70 -9.30
CA GLN A 131 0.35 25.01 -8.01
C GLN A 131 -0.67 23.87 -7.94
N TYR A 132 -1.91 24.07 -8.43
CA TYR A 132 -2.91 22.98 -8.54
C TYR A 132 -2.45 21.88 -9.49
N ALA A 133 -1.90 22.23 -10.65
CA ALA A 133 -1.38 21.26 -11.61
C ALA A 133 -0.21 20.45 -11.05
N TYR A 134 0.71 21.12 -10.36
CA TYR A 134 1.84 20.50 -9.65
C TYR A 134 1.35 19.53 -8.59
N PHE A 135 0.46 19.98 -7.71
CA PHE A 135 -0.16 19.15 -6.69
C PHE A 135 -0.82 17.92 -7.31
N PHE A 136 -1.68 18.12 -8.30
CA PHE A 136 -2.39 17.02 -8.95
C PHE A 136 -1.46 15.99 -9.57
N ALA A 137 -0.40 16.44 -10.24
CA ALA A 137 0.58 15.55 -10.87
C ALA A 137 1.30 14.67 -9.86
N PHE A 138 1.85 15.27 -8.79
CA PHE A 138 2.60 14.52 -7.78
C PHE A 138 1.71 13.72 -6.84
N TYR A 139 0.53 14.21 -6.49
CA TYR A 139 -0.46 13.48 -5.70
C TYR A 139 -0.97 12.25 -6.45
N THR A 140 -1.25 12.37 -7.74
CA THR A 140 -1.68 11.26 -8.58
C THR A 140 -0.54 10.27 -8.80
N ALA A 141 0.68 10.73 -9.06
CA ALA A 141 1.85 9.86 -9.18
C ALA A 141 2.10 9.08 -7.86
N LEU A 142 2.02 9.75 -6.73
CA LEU A 142 2.17 9.15 -5.42
C LEU A 142 1.16 8.02 -5.20
N ASN A 143 -0.13 8.31 -5.37
CA ASN A 143 -1.21 7.36 -5.08
C ASN A 143 -1.37 6.33 -6.21
N ALA A 144 -1.69 6.76 -7.43
CA ALA A 144 -2.07 5.88 -8.53
C ALA A 144 -0.90 5.10 -9.15
N ILE A 145 0.35 5.53 -8.96
CA ILE A 145 1.50 4.79 -9.50
C ILE A 145 2.24 4.06 -8.36
N PHE A 146 2.87 4.81 -7.48
CA PHE A 146 3.81 4.22 -6.54
C PHE A 146 3.12 3.52 -5.36
N TYR A 147 2.11 4.15 -4.78
CA TYR A 147 1.42 3.55 -3.63
C TYR A 147 0.60 2.33 -4.05
N THR A 148 -0.11 2.41 -5.18
CA THR A 148 -0.83 1.29 -5.79
C THR A 148 0.11 0.13 -6.13
N ALA A 149 1.23 0.39 -6.82
CA ALA A 149 2.21 -0.64 -7.15
C ALA A 149 2.75 -1.34 -5.89
N ASN A 150 3.07 -0.57 -4.85
CA ASN A 150 3.55 -1.10 -3.57
C ASN A 150 2.47 -1.93 -2.86
N GLY A 151 1.25 -1.44 -2.77
CA GLY A 151 0.14 -2.11 -2.09
C GLY A 151 -0.24 -3.45 -2.72
N ILE A 152 -0.32 -3.49 -4.06
CA ILE A 152 -0.63 -4.72 -4.80
C ILE A 152 0.53 -5.72 -4.68
N ALA A 153 1.78 -5.26 -4.85
CA ALA A 153 2.96 -6.11 -4.71
C ALA A 153 3.06 -6.69 -3.29
N TYR A 154 2.76 -5.90 -2.28
CA TYR A 154 2.76 -6.33 -0.88
C TYR A 154 1.67 -7.38 -0.60
N SER A 155 0.48 -7.18 -1.15
CA SER A 155 -0.62 -8.15 -1.06
C SER A 155 -0.30 -9.45 -1.79
N ALA A 156 0.28 -9.37 -2.99
CA ALA A 156 0.75 -10.53 -3.76
C ALA A 156 1.86 -11.30 -3.01
N LEU A 157 2.75 -10.59 -2.29
CA LEU A 157 3.81 -11.22 -1.50
C LEU A 157 3.24 -12.18 -0.45
N SER A 158 2.14 -11.84 0.23
CA SER A 158 1.51 -12.73 1.21
C SER A 158 1.10 -14.08 0.61
N ALA A 159 0.62 -14.06 -0.64
CA ALA A 159 0.23 -15.27 -1.36
C ALA A 159 1.43 -16.09 -1.84
N LEU A 160 2.58 -15.43 -2.08
CA LEU A 160 3.81 -16.07 -2.56
C LEU A 160 4.63 -16.72 -1.43
N ILE A 161 4.55 -16.20 -0.20
CA ILE A 161 5.37 -16.69 0.93
C ILE A 161 4.71 -17.82 1.72
N THR A 162 3.38 -17.98 1.64
CA THR A 162 2.69 -19.09 2.29
C THR A 162 1.48 -19.58 1.51
N ARG A 163 1.29 -20.90 1.48
CA ARG A 163 0.09 -21.57 0.94
C ARG A 163 -0.98 -21.78 2.00
N ASN A 164 -0.63 -21.65 3.27
CA ASN A 164 -1.54 -21.83 4.38
C ASN A 164 -2.49 -20.63 4.52
N LYS A 165 -3.80 -20.87 4.39
CA LYS A 165 -4.83 -19.82 4.50
C LYS A 165 -4.82 -19.11 5.85
N ASN A 166 -4.65 -19.87 6.93
CA ASN A 166 -4.61 -19.30 8.29
C ASN A 166 -3.40 -18.37 8.49
N GLU A 167 -2.24 -18.73 7.91
CA GLU A 167 -1.06 -17.85 7.94
C GLU A 167 -1.26 -16.58 7.14
N ARG A 168 -1.96 -16.63 5.98
CA ARG A 168 -2.31 -15.42 5.23
C ARG A 168 -3.22 -14.47 6.02
N VAL A 169 -4.21 -15.04 6.72
CA VAL A 169 -5.07 -14.25 7.61
C VAL A 169 -4.26 -13.61 8.74
N GLN A 170 -3.36 -14.37 9.37
CA GLN A 170 -2.46 -13.84 10.41
C GLN A 170 -1.55 -12.72 9.87
N LEU A 171 -0.98 -12.89 8.67
CA LEU A 171 -0.18 -11.84 8.03
C LEU A 171 -0.98 -10.56 7.81
N GLY A 172 -2.23 -10.69 7.32
CA GLY A 172 -3.14 -9.55 7.15
C GLY A 172 -3.49 -8.87 8.48
N SER A 173 -3.77 -9.66 9.53
CA SER A 173 -4.06 -9.13 10.87
C SER A 173 -2.86 -8.40 11.48
N ILE A 174 -1.67 -8.97 11.38
CA ILE A 174 -0.43 -8.33 11.88
C ILE A 174 -0.16 -7.03 11.11
N ARG A 175 -0.31 -7.05 9.79
CA ARG A 175 -0.20 -5.86 8.95
C ARG A 175 -1.16 -4.75 9.39
N PHE A 176 -2.43 -5.11 9.62
CA PHE A 176 -3.44 -4.17 10.10
C PHE A 176 -3.09 -3.58 11.47
N MET A 177 -2.60 -4.42 12.41
CA MET A 177 -2.15 -3.94 13.72
C MET A 177 -1.00 -2.94 13.59
N PHE A 178 -0.01 -3.21 12.75
CA PHE A 178 1.08 -2.27 12.48
C PHE A 178 0.58 -0.97 11.84
N ALA A 179 -0.37 -1.04 10.92
CA ALA A 179 -0.98 0.15 10.31
C ALA A 179 -1.67 1.04 11.35
N VAL A 180 -2.46 0.45 12.25
CA VAL A 180 -3.15 1.18 13.32
C VAL A 180 -2.14 1.83 14.27
N VAL A 181 -1.14 1.08 14.73
CA VAL A 181 -0.09 1.62 15.63
C VAL A 181 0.66 2.76 14.93
N THR A 182 1.02 2.59 13.66
CA THR A 182 1.71 3.63 12.90
C THR A 182 0.89 4.91 12.80
N ASN A 183 -0.40 4.81 12.48
CA ASN A 183 -1.27 6.00 12.39
C ASN A 183 -1.40 6.72 13.73
N ILE A 184 -1.52 5.99 14.84
CA ILE A 184 -1.56 6.59 16.18
C ILE A 184 -0.24 7.31 16.49
N VAL A 185 0.90 6.63 16.30
CA VAL A 185 2.23 7.20 16.56
C VAL A 185 2.47 8.43 15.67
N MET A 186 2.10 8.35 14.40
CA MET A 186 2.25 9.49 13.47
C MET A 186 1.37 10.67 13.85
N GLY A 187 0.12 10.43 14.30
CA GLY A 187 -0.74 11.50 14.81
C GLY A 187 -0.07 12.27 15.93
N PHE A 188 0.44 11.59 16.94
CA PHE A 188 1.15 12.23 18.05
C PHE A 188 2.48 12.87 17.64
N ALA A 189 3.29 12.18 16.83
CA ALA A 189 4.61 12.66 16.44
C ALA A 189 4.52 13.94 15.59
N VAL A 190 3.60 14.00 14.64
CA VAL A 190 3.46 15.16 13.76
C VAL A 190 2.83 16.33 14.52
N THR A 191 1.79 16.10 15.34
CA THR A 191 1.20 17.14 16.17
C THR A 191 2.26 17.72 17.12
N GLY A 192 3.02 16.87 17.82
CA GLY A 192 4.11 17.33 18.68
C GLY A 192 5.23 18.06 17.95
N ALA A 193 5.53 17.66 16.70
CA ALA A 193 6.52 18.38 15.89
C ALA A 193 5.98 19.76 15.44
N VAL A 194 4.73 19.86 15.05
CA VAL A 194 4.09 21.14 14.70
C VAL A 194 4.09 22.09 15.90
N ASP A 195 3.72 21.59 17.09
CA ASP A 195 3.74 22.40 18.31
C ASP A 195 5.16 22.86 18.68
N ALA A 196 6.18 22.01 18.48
CA ALA A 196 7.56 22.33 18.83
C ALA A 196 8.26 23.26 17.84
N PHE A 197 7.97 23.13 16.54
CA PHE A 197 8.65 23.88 15.47
C PHE A 197 7.77 24.92 14.80
N GLY A 198 6.45 24.78 14.86
CA GLY A 198 5.48 25.63 14.17
C GLY A 198 5.02 26.84 15.00
N GLY A 199 5.46 26.96 16.26
CA GLY A 199 5.06 28.01 17.18
C GLY A 199 3.57 28.25 17.12
N GLY A 200 2.80 27.66 18.05
CA GLY A 200 1.36 27.80 18.07
C GLY A 200 0.94 29.29 17.97
N GLY A 201 0.45 29.66 16.80
CA GLY A 201 -0.21 30.91 16.51
C GLY A 201 -1.69 30.66 16.34
#